data_ed28ac5719518718642458043055afa2
#
_entry.id   ed28ac5719518718642458043055afa2
#
_cell.length_a   1.000
_cell.length_b   1.000
_cell.length_c   1.000
_cell.angle_alpha   90.00
_cell.angle_beta   90.00
_cell.angle_gamma   90.00
#
_symmetry.space_group_name_H-M   'P 1'
#
loop_
_entity.id
_entity.type
_entity.pdbx_description
1 polymer ?
#
loop_
_entity_poly.entity_id
_entity_poly.type
_entity_poly.pdbx_seq_one_letter_code
_entity_poly.pdbx_strand_id
1 'polypeptide(L)'
;MKATLFILGLFISVTMSAQKTLVKQLAPGVYYYFGDESRKMSANCLWVVFKDYVLAIDANYPWGAQEIIEEIRKTTMKPIRYVFNTHYHHDHTFGNSVFVDSGATIVSTKETAAEMKTLGQKEWDQGWGGRSMEGYRREFPSLTFDQRLVFDDGVHRVELIKMGPAHTLGDGVAYLPKEKMLVTGDLCVNGNPWGNNVADRNADYDKWLRVLDTLASWNIKTVVPGHGELGTIETLKHQRAYLADMLTQVRSGIKSGKSKEELVKEIDLRRHPVYGKNKVSTARSIRAIYDRLKL
;
A
#
# COMPACT_ATOMS: atom_id res chain seq x y z
N MET A 1 -70.86 12.46 -25.56
CA MET A 1 -69.46 12.91 -25.48
C MET A 1 -68.80 12.05 -24.41
N LYS A 2 -67.93 11.08 -24.80
CA LYS A 2 -67.15 10.24 -23.84
C LYS A 2 -65.75 10.85 -23.74
N ALA A 3 -65.39 11.29 -22.56
CA ALA A 3 -64.02 11.79 -22.29
C ALA A 3 -63.12 10.63 -21.95
N THR A 4 -62.09 10.43 -22.76
CA THR A 4 -61.04 9.42 -22.53
C THR A 4 -59.88 10.05 -21.72
N LEU A 5 -59.70 9.60 -20.51
CA LEU A 5 -58.62 10.04 -19.62
C LEU A 5 -57.32 9.29 -19.98
N PHE A 6 -56.31 9.99 -20.49
CA PHE A 6 -54.98 9.48 -20.69
C PHE A 6 -54.18 9.63 -19.39
N ILE A 7 -53.82 8.52 -18.75
CA ILE A 7 -52.88 8.48 -17.63
C ILE A 7 -51.45 8.30 -18.20
N LEU A 8 -50.66 9.37 -18.12
CA LEU A 8 -49.25 9.36 -18.50
C LEU A 8 -48.43 8.79 -17.32
N GLY A 9 -48.06 7.52 -17.42
CA GLY A 9 -47.21 6.87 -16.44
C GLY A 9 -45.76 7.36 -16.57
N LEU A 10 -45.28 8.08 -15.56
CA LEU A 10 -43.88 8.54 -15.47
C LEU A 10 -43.03 7.35 -14.98
N PHE A 11 -42.30 6.69 -15.87
CA PHE A 11 -41.29 5.68 -15.50
C PHE A 11 -40.02 6.41 -15.00
N ILE A 12 -39.80 6.45 -13.70
CA ILE A 12 -38.54 6.88 -13.10
C ILE A 12 -37.60 5.69 -13.17
N SER A 13 -36.69 5.71 -14.13
CA SER A 13 -35.57 4.77 -14.17
C SER A 13 -34.56 5.10 -13.06
N VAL A 14 -34.63 4.40 -11.95
CA VAL A 14 -33.57 4.45 -10.93
C VAL A 14 -32.38 3.68 -11.48
N THR A 15 -31.40 4.39 -12.04
CA THR A 15 -30.09 3.80 -12.32
C THR A 15 -29.40 3.53 -11.01
N MET A 16 -29.48 2.29 -10.51
CA MET A 16 -28.59 1.83 -9.44
C MET A 16 -27.16 1.89 -9.99
N SER A 17 -26.39 2.88 -9.58
CA SER A 17 -24.94 2.85 -9.73
C SER A 17 -24.43 1.61 -8.99
N ALA A 18 -23.88 0.65 -9.71
CA ALA A 18 -23.25 -0.52 -9.09
C ALA A 18 -22.12 -0.02 -8.20
N GLN A 19 -22.27 -0.14 -6.88
CA GLN A 19 -21.24 0.20 -5.93
C GLN A 19 -20.02 -0.68 -6.22
N LYS A 20 -18.87 -0.07 -6.50
CA LYS A 20 -17.62 -0.82 -6.80
C LYS A 20 -17.35 -1.75 -5.63
N THR A 21 -17.29 -3.05 -5.89
CA THR A 21 -16.97 -4.04 -4.87
C THR A 21 -15.51 -3.86 -4.48
N LEU A 22 -15.27 -3.41 -3.26
CA LEU A 22 -13.91 -3.16 -2.75
C LEU A 22 -13.19 -4.44 -2.37
N VAL A 23 -13.92 -5.52 -2.10
CA VAL A 23 -13.36 -6.82 -1.70
C VAL A 23 -13.40 -7.80 -2.87
N LYS A 24 -12.30 -8.52 -3.07
CA LYS A 24 -12.18 -9.59 -4.06
C LYS A 24 -11.53 -10.83 -3.44
N GLN A 25 -12.13 -11.98 -3.60
CA GLN A 25 -11.47 -13.24 -3.30
C GLN A 25 -10.47 -13.58 -4.42
N LEU A 26 -9.19 -13.73 -4.08
CA LEU A 26 -8.11 -14.01 -5.03
C LEU A 26 -7.81 -15.51 -5.14
N ALA A 27 -8.01 -16.25 -4.03
CA ALA A 27 -7.91 -17.70 -3.93
C ALA A 27 -8.79 -18.16 -2.76
N PRO A 28 -9.08 -19.47 -2.61
CA PRO A 28 -9.77 -19.97 -1.42
C PRO A 28 -9.10 -19.47 -0.13
N GLY A 29 -9.86 -18.78 0.72
CA GLY A 29 -9.36 -18.21 1.97
C GLY A 29 -8.42 -16.98 1.84
N VAL A 30 -8.17 -16.45 0.65
CA VAL A 30 -7.34 -15.27 0.41
C VAL A 30 -8.16 -14.15 -0.22
N TYR A 31 -8.23 -13.01 0.45
CA TYR A 31 -9.06 -11.88 0.07
C TYR A 31 -8.24 -10.60 -0.01
N TYR A 32 -8.60 -9.77 -0.95
CA TYR A 32 -7.99 -8.46 -1.20
C TYR A 32 -9.04 -7.37 -1.00
N TYR A 33 -8.64 -6.32 -0.31
CA TYR A 33 -9.41 -5.08 -0.16
C TYR A 33 -8.71 -3.97 -0.92
N PHE A 34 -9.43 -3.34 -1.83
CA PHE A 34 -8.94 -2.20 -2.61
C PHE A 34 -9.03 -0.92 -1.78
N GLY A 35 -7.90 -0.26 -1.55
CA GLY A 35 -7.83 1.04 -0.92
C GLY A 35 -8.45 2.11 -1.82
N ASP A 36 -9.54 2.72 -1.36
CA ASP A 36 -10.26 3.76 -2.11
C ASP A 36 -9.86 5.15 -1.62
N GLU A 37 -8.97 5.79 -2.35
CA GLU A 37 -8.47 7.13 -2.08
C GLU A 37 -9.59 8.18 -2.01
N SER A 38 -10.67 8.02 -2.79
CA SER A 38 -11.82 8.94 -2.77
C SER A 38 -12.52 8.93 -1.41
N ARG A 39 -12.42 7.81 -0.69
CA ARG A 39 -12.95 7.61 0.67
C ARG A 39 -11.90 7.86 1.75
N LYS A 40 -10.69 8.30 1.38
CA LYS A 40 -9.53 8.47 2.27
C LYS A 40 -9.14 7.16 2.99
N MET A 41 -9.24 6.04 2.27
CA MET A 41 -8.82 4.71 2.66
C MET A 41 -7.74 4.25 1.68
N SER A 42 -6.53 4.76 1.88
CA SER A 42 -5.50 4.84 0.87
C SER A 42 -4.87 3.50 0.54
N ALA A 43 -4.42 2.77 1.56
CA ALA A 43 -3.67 1.54 1.34
C ALA A 43 -4.57 0.34 1.04
N ASN A 44 -4.09 -0.54 0.18
CA ASN A 44 -4.65 -1.87 -0.02
C ASN A 44 -4.45 -2.73 1.22
N CYS A 45 -5.32 -3.72 1.44
CA CYS A 45 -5.15 -4.73 2.46
C CYS A 45 -5.38 -6.12 1.84
N LEU A 46 -4.69 -7.11 2.34
CA LEU A 46 -4.95 -8.51 2.05
C LEU A 46 -5.16 -9.27 3.34
N TRP A 47 -6.06 -10.25 3.39
CA TRP A 47 -6.12 -11.18 4.51
C TRP A 47 -6.17 -12.63 4.05
N VAL A 48 -5.60 -13.48 4.91
CA VAL A 48 -5.55 -14.94 4.73
C VAL A 48 -6.28 -15.60 5.89
N VAL A 49 -7.23 -16.45 5.58
CA VAL A 49 -8.03 -17.23 6.52
C VAL A 49 -7.36 -18.59 6.73
N PHE A 50 -6.52 -18.69 7.75
CA PHE A 50 -5.89 -19.93 8.20
C PHE A 50 -6.92 -20.87 8.88
N LYS A 51 -6.51 -22.09 9.28
CA LYS A 51 -7.42 -23.06 9.95
C LYS A 51 -8.09 -22.46 11.18
N ASP A 52 -7.36 -21.72 12.02
CA ASP A 52 -7.84 -21.27 13.33
C ASP A 52 -7.88 -19.76 13.51
N TYR A 53 -7.35 -18.98 12.56
CA TYR A 53 -7.24 -17.53 12.67
C TYR A 53 -7.15 -16.85 11.31
N VAL A 54 -7.18 -15.51 11.35
CA VAL A 54 -6.92 -14.62 10.21
C VAL A 54 -5.62 -13.87 10.44
N LEU A 55 -4.79 -13.79 9.40
CA LEU A 55 -3.68 -12.84 9.26
C LEU A 55 -4.09 -11.77 8.24
N ALA A 56 -4.10 -10.51 8.67
CA ALA A 56 -4.25 -9.33 7.80
C ALA A 56 -2.88 -8.74 7.46
N ILE A 57 -2.79 -8.03 6.34
CA ILE A 57 -1.59 -7.35 5.87
C ILE A 57 -1.95 -5.91 5.57
N ASP A 58 -1.33 -5.00 6.30
CA ASP A 58 -1.58 -3.56 6.42
C ASP A 58 -2.93 -3.19 7.05
N ALA A 59 -2.87 -2.20 7.93
CA ALA A 59 -3.99 -1.84 8.80
C ALA A 59 -4.79 -0.63 8.29
N ASN A 60 -4.35 0.02 7.21
CA ASN A 60 -4.97 1.25 6.71
C ASN A 60 -5.04 2.37 7.78
N TYR A 61 -5.93 3.35 7.60
CA TYR A 61 -6.34 4.30 8.62
C TYR A 61 -7.37 3.69 9.58
N PRO A 62 -7.65 4.29 10.76
CA PRO A 62 -8.60 3.72 11.71
C PRO A 62 -9.98 3.43 11.10
N TRP A 63 -10.53 4.34 10.30
CA TRP A 63 -11.83 4.15 9.63
C TRP A 63 -11.78 3.08 8.54
N GLY A 64 -10.64 2.95 7.84
CA GLY A 64 -10.42 1.87 6.88
C GLY A 64 -10.27 0.52 7.59
N ALA A 65 -9.57 0.47 8.71
CA ALA A 65 -9.43 -0.73 9.54
C ALA A 65 -10.78 -1.24 10.05
N GLN A 66 -11.68 -0.34 10.48
CA GLN A 66 -13.03 -0.71 10.89
C GLN A 66 -13.77 -1.41 9.75
N GLU A 67 -13.78 -0.83 8.56
CA GLU A 67 -14.41 -1.43 7.39
C GLU A 67 -13.76 -2.76 6.97
N ILE A 68 -12.43 -2.83 6.96
CA ILE A 68 -11.69 -4.06 6.65
C ILE A 68 -12.07 -5.19 7.62
N ILE A 69 -12.17 -4.92 8.92
CA ILE A 69 -12.56 -5.90 9.93
C ILE A 69 -14.01 -6.37 9.71
N GLU A 70 -14.91 -5.46 9.35
CA GLU A 70 -16.29 -5.81 8.98
C GLU A 70 -16.32 -6.74 7.76
N GLU A 71 -15.52 -6.43 6.74
CA GLU A 71 -15.40 -7.28 5.54
C GLU A 71 -14.79 -8.65 5.86
N ILE A 72 -13.75 -8.72 6.72
CA ILE A 72 -13.20 -9.99 7.20
C ILE A 72 -14.28 -10.84 7.87
N ARG A 73 -15.10 -10.25 8.74
CA ARG A 73 -16.19 -10.95 9.46
C ARG A 73 -17.28 -11.49 8.54
N LYS A 74 -17.47 -10.91 7.34
CA LYS A 74 -18.36 -11.47 6.32
C LYS A 74 -17.79 -12.74 5.68
N THR A 75 -16.46 -12.93 5.70
CA THR A 75 -15.79 -14.07 5.10
C THR A 75 -15.57 -15.22 6.09
N THR A 76 -15.45 -14.93 7.39
CA THR A 76 -15.18 -15.92 8.42
C THR A 76 -15.51 -15.42 9.83
N MET A 77 -15.86 -16.36 10.73
CA MET A 77 -16.00 -16.10 12.17
C MET A 77 -14.71 -16.33 12.97
N LYS A 78 -13.62 -16.72 12.32
CA LYS A 78 -12.33 -16.96 12.98
C LYS A 78 -11.74 -15.67 13.52
N PRO A 79 -11.01 -15.71 14.67
CA PRO A 79 -10.40 -14.51 15.24
C PRO A 79 -9.33 -13.93 14.32
N ILE A 80 -9.25 -12.62 14.22
CA ILE A 80 -8.11 -11.93 13.62
C ILE A 80 -6.99 -11.96 14.65
N ARG A 81 -5.96 -12.77 14.42
CA ARG A 81 -4.85 -12.97 15.36
C ARG A 81 -3.65 -12.09 15.09
N TYR A 82 -3.44 -11.74 13.83
CA TYR A 82 -2.25 -10.99 13.44
C TYR A 82 -2.61 -9.95 12.39
N VAL A 83 -1.95 -8.80 12.49
CA VAL A 83 -1.86 -7.80 11.41
C VAL A 83 -0.39 -7.49 11.17
N PHE A 84 0.08 -7.72 9.95
CA PHE A 84 1.43 -7.41 9.52
C PHE A 84 1.47 -6.03 8.91
N ASN A 85 2.34 -5.14 9.39
CA ASN A 85 2.61 -3.86 8.76
C ASN A 85 3.84 -3.98 7.84
N THR A 86 3.64 -3.73 6.54
CA THR A 86 4.70 -3.81 5.53
C THR A 86 5.78 -2.76 5.75
N HIS A 87 5.41 -1.56 6.17
CA HIS A 87 6.30 -0.44 6.52
C HIS A 87 5.60 0.54 7.47
N TYR A 88 6.25 1.65 7.86
CA TYR A 88 5.79 2.50 8.96
C TYR A 88 4.78 3.57 8.58
N HIS A 89 4.51 3.84 7.30
CA HIS A 89 3.66 4.96 6.89
C HIS A 89 2.24 4.87 7.47
N HIS A 90 1.67 6.04 7.66
CA HIS A 90 0.41 6.25 8.36
C HIS A 90 -0.78 5.46 7.79
N ASP A 91 -0.87 5.37 6.48
CA ASP A 91 -1.95 4.67 5.78
C ASP A 91 -1.78 3.14 5.74
N HIS A 92 -0.70 2.62 6.32
CA HIS A 92 -0.48 1.19 6.55
C HIS A 92 -0.53 0.82 8.04
N THR A 93 -0.47 1.81 8.96
CA THR A 93 -0.25 1.53 10.38
C THR A 93 -1.21 2.23 11.34
N PHE A 94 -1.84 3.34 10.96
CA PHE A 94 -2.67 4.11 11.89
C PHE A 94 -3.94 3.38 12.33
N GLY A 95 -4.41 2.40 11.56
CA GLY A 95 -5.50 1.50 11.93
C GLY A 95 -5.13 0.40 12.93
N ASN A 96 -3.88 0.30 13.36
CA ASN A 96 -3.40 -0.77 14.25
C ASN A 96 -4.23 -0.91 15.53
N SER A 97 -4.65 0.21 16.17
CA SER A 97 -5.44 0.15 17.38
C SER A 97 -6.77 -0.58 17.19
N VAL A 98 -7.40 -0.42 16.04
CA VAL A 98 -8.66 -1.08 15.72
C VAL A 98 -8.48 -2.60 15.58
N PHE A 99 -7.36 -3.02 14.99
CA PHE A 99 -6.99 -4.44 14.93
C PHE A 99 -6.66 -5.01 16.31
N VAL A 100 -5.94 -4.25 17.16
CA VAL A 100 -5.64 -4.66 18.54
C VAL A 100 -6.93 -4.82 19.36
N ASP A 101 -7.90 -3.90 19.22
CA ASP A 101 -9.21 -4.00 19.85
C ASP A 101 -10.01 -5.21 19.39
N SER A 102 -9.72 -5.71 18.20
CA SER A 102 -10.29 -6.97 17.67
C SER A 102 -9.52 -8.22 18.09
N GLY A 103 -8.46 -8.09 18.91
CA GLY A 103 -7.65 -9.18 19.46
C GLY A 103 -6.40 -9.51 18.64
N ALA A 104 -6.01 -8.69 17.67
CA ALA A 104 -4.83 -8.94 16.84
C ALA A 104 -3.52 -8.52 17.52
N THR A 105 -2.47 -9.27 17.27
CA THR A 105 -1.08 -8.90 17.52
C THR A 105 -0.49 -8.22 16.29
N ILE A 106 0.12 -7.06 16.48
CA ILE A 106 0.80 -6.34 15.40
C ILE A 106 2.18 -6.96 15.16
N VAL A 107 2.47 -7.26 13.88
CA VAL A 107 3.72 -7.85 13.41
C VAL A 107 4.42 -6.90 12.46
N SER A 108 5.73 -6.74 12.58
CA SER A 108 6.55 -6.02 11.59
C SER A 108 8.02 -6.43 11.64
N THR A 109 8.84 -5.86 10.75
CA THR A 109 10.29 -5.88 10.93
C THR A 109 10.68 -5.01 12.14
N LYS A 110 11.85 -5.24 12.73
CA LYS A 110 12.36 -4.42 13.85
C LYS A 110 12.52 -2.96 13.45
N GLU A 111 12.97 -2.71 12.23
CA GLU A 111 13.18 -1.36 11.71
C GLU A 111 11.85 -0.62 11.51
N THR A 112 10.84 -1.27 10.94
CA THR A 112 9.48 -0.69 10.85
C THR A 112 8.95 -0.30 12.23
N ALA A 113 9.10 -1.18 13.23
CA ALA A 113 8.68 -0.88 14.60
C ALA A 113 9.43 0.33 15.20
N ALA A 114 10.72 0.49 14.89
CA ALA A 114 11.52 1.64 15.32
C ALA A 114 11.10 2.93 14.61
N GLU A 115 10.88 2.88 13.29
CA GLU A 115 10.43 4.04 12.50
C GLU A 115 9.04 4.52 12.94
N MET A 116 8.12 3.60 13.22
CA MET A 116 6.79 3.97 13.75
C MET A 116 6.89 4.82 15.03
N LYS A 117 7.84 4.52 15.93
CA LYS A 117 8.04 5.26 17.18
C LYS A 117 8.66 6.63 17.00
N THR A 118 9.41 6.84 15.92
CA THR A 118 10.21 8.05 15.69
C THR A 118 9.60 8.98 14.64
N LEU A 119 9.32 8.48 13.44
CA LEU A 119 8.87 9.29 12.31
C LEU A 119 7.35 9.46 12.27
N GLY A 120 6.61 8.42 12.59
CA GLY A 120 5.17 8.42 12.53
C GLY A 120 4.47 9.28 13.59
N GLN A 121 5.16 9.74 14.66
CA GLN A 121 4.51 10.56 15.70
C GLN A 121 4.04 11.91 15.15
N LYS A 122 4.91 12.60 14.43
CA LYS A 122 4.56 13.90 13.85
C LYS A 122 3.38 13.80 12.87
N GLU A 123 3.34 12.74 12.07
CA GLU A 123 2.25 12.48 11.13
C GLU A 123 0.92 12.21 11.86
N TRP A 124 0.98 11.48 12.96
CA TRP A 124 -0.18 11.21 13.82
C TRP A 124 -0.77 12.49 14.39
N ASP A 125 0.08 13.36 14.95
CA ASP A 125 -0.34 14.61 15.59
C ASP A 125 -1.00 15.57 14.58
N GLN A 126 -0.58 15.52 13.32
CA GLN A 126 -1.13 16.35 12.25
C GLN A 126 -2.47 15.83 11.70
N GLY A 127 -2.79 14.56 11.95
CA GLY A 127 -3.93 13.90 11.32
C GLY A 127 -3.75 13.71 9.81
N TRP A 128 -4.79 13.22 9.13
CA TRP A 128 -4.73 12.98 7.70
C TRP A 128 -6.03 13.39 6.97
N GLY A 129 -5.86 14.02 5.82
CA GLY A 129 -6.97 14.36 4.92
C GLY A 129 -8.06 15.20 5.59
N GLY A 130 -7.71 16.01 6.60
CA GLY A 130 -8.65 16.83 7.38
C GLY A 130 -9.45 16.00 8.39
N ARG A 131 -9.09 14.74 8.65
CA ARG A 131 -9.65 13.92 9.74
C ARG A 131 -8.69 13.90 10.92
N SER A 132 -9.21 14.15 12.12
CA SER A 132 -8.47 14.01 13.36
C SER A 132 -8.24 12.53 13.68
N MET A 133 -7.14 12.24 14.39
CA MET A 133 -6.90 10.95 15.02
C MET A 133 -7.49 10.88 16.43
N GLU A 134 -8.22 11.91 16.86
CA GLU A 134 -8.90 11.95 18.15
C GLU A 134 -9.83 10.75 18.33
N GLY A 135 -9.81 10.16 19.52
CA GLY A 135 -10.55 8.93 19.85
C GLY A 135 -9.85 7.63 19.44
N TYR A 136 -8.75 7.72 18.67
CA TYR A 136 -7.89 6.58 18.38
C TYR A 136 -6.57 6.69 19.16
N ARG A 137 -5.88 5.55 19.31
CA ARG A 137 -4.55 5.51 19.92
C ARG A 137 -3.53 4.90 18.97
N ARG A 138 -2.28 5.24 19.17
CA ARG A 138 -1.19 4.59 18.45
C ARG A 138 -0.90 3.24 19.09
N GLU A 139 -0.79 2.23 18.25
CA GLU A 139 -0.34 0.90 18.62
C GLU A 139 0.87 0.48 17.80
N PHE A 140 1.81 -0.17 18.45
CA PHE A 140 3.10 -0.53 17.89
C PHE A 140 3.25 -2.05 17.82
N PRO A 141 4.09 -2.56 16.90
CA PRO A 141 4.36 -3.99 16.82
C PRO A 141 4.89 -4.56 18.13
N SER A 142 4.20 -5.59 18.65
CA SER A 142 4.61 -6.38 19.80
C SER A 142 5.32 -7.68 19.39
N LEU A 143 5.18 -8.10 18.13
CA LEU A 143 5.94 -9.20 17.54
C LEU A 143 6.79 -8.65 16.37
N THR A 144 8.11 -8.75 16.49
CA THR A 144 9.04 -8.29 15.45
C THR A 144 9.95 -9.42 14.98
N PHE A 145 10.39 -9.33 13.72
CA PHE A 145 11.36 -10.27 13.15
C PHE A 145 12.52 -9.54 12.44
N ASP A 146 13.65 -10.24 12.29
CA ASP A 146 14.85 -9.66 11.65
C ASP A 146 14.85 -9.84 10.13
N GLN A 147 14.68 -11.07 9.66
CA GLN A 147 14.79 -11.42 8.23
C GLN A 147 13.53 -12.05 7.70
N ARG A 148 12.95 -13.00 8.42
CA ARG A 148 11.79 -13.78 7.97
C ARG A 148 10.98 -14.31 9.13
N LEU A 149 9.66 -14.31 8.95
CA LEU A 149 8.69 -14.98 9.82
C LEU A 149 7.72 -15.77 8.93
N VAL A 150 7.38 -16.99 9.32
CA VAL A 150 6.53 -17.86 8.50
C VAL A 150 5.28 -18.25 9.30
N PHE A 151 4.12 -18.07 8.67
CA PHE A 151 2.84 -18.63 9.10
C PHE A 151 2.49 -19.79 8.17
N ASP A 152 2.30 -20.99 8.72
CA ASP A 152 1.99 -22.19 7.95
C ASP A 152 1.06 -23.11 8.75
N ASP A 153 -0.09 -23.46 8.20
CA ASP A 153 -1.03 -24.40 8.80
C ASP A 153 -1.25 -25.66 7.94
N GLY A 154 -0.41 -25.84 6.91
CA GLY A 154 -0.52 -26.92 5.93
C GLY A 154 -1.52 -26.63 4.80
N VAL A 155 -2.47 -25.69 4.98
CA VAL A 155 -3.39 -25.20 3.92
C VAL A 155 -2.80 -23.95 3.27
N HIS A 156 -2.56 -22.92 4.06
CA HIS A 156 -1.92 -21.68 3.64
C HIS A 156 -0.52 -21.57 4.20
N ARG A 157 0.35 -20.94 3.42
CA ARG A 157 1.69 -20.55 3.84
C ARG A 157 1.92 -19.09 3.46
N VAL A 158 2.23 -18.24 4.45
CA VAL A 158 2.60 -16.85 4.28
C VAL A 158 3.98 -16.64 4.86
N GLU A 159 4.87 -16.10 4.05
CA GLU A 159 6.24 -15.76 4.44
C GLU A 159 6.38 -14.24 4.47
N LEU A 160 6.54 -13.68 5.67
CA LEU A 160 6.88 -12.29 5.87
C LEU A 160 8.39 -12.16 5.74
N ILE A 161 8.86 -11.34 4.80
CA ILE A 161 10.27 -11.24 4.44
C ILE A 161 10.70 -9.79 4.45
N LYS A 162 11.78 -9.47 5.19
CA LYS A 162 12.38 -8.14 5.19
C LYS A 162 13.10 -7.88 3.87
N MET A 163 12.81 -6.76 3.25
CA MET A 163 13.43 -6.28 2.01
C MET A 163 14.20 -4.98 2.19
N GLY A 164 13.83 -4.18 3.17
CA GLY A 164 14.44 -2.88 3.48
C GLY A 164 15.94 -2.93 3.85
N PRO A 165 16.64 -1.77 3.83
CA PRO A 165 16.11 -0.48 3.39
C PRO A 165 15.86 -0.43 1.88
N ALA A 166 14.73 0.15 1.48
CA ALA A 166 14.37 0.39 0.08
C ALA A 166 13.47 1.63 -0.02
N HIS A 167 12.13 1.49 0.04
CA HIS A 167 11.20 2.60 0.15
C HIS A 167 11.30 3.28 1.52
N THR A 168 11.36 2.48 2.59
CA THR A 168 11.65 2.88 3.97
C THR A 168 12.85 2.07 4.50
N LEU A 169 13.20 2.26 5.77
CA LEU A 169 14.26 1.49 6.39
C LEU A 169 13.85 0.02 6.61
N GLY A 170 12.58 -0.19 6.93
CA GLY A 170 12.05 -1.45 7.44
C GLY A 170 11.15 -2.23 6.50
N ASP A 171 11.12 -1.92 5.20
CA ASP A 171 10.17 -2.57 4.27
C ASP A 171 10.16 -4.09 4.38
N GLY A 172 8.96 -4.64 4.50
CA GLY A 172 8.70 -6.06 4.45
C GLY A 172 7.64 -6.40 3.42
N VAL A 173 7.70 -7.61 2.90
CA VAL A 173 6.70 -8.16 1.98
C VAL A 173 6.05 -9.40 2.58
N ALA A 174 4.83 -9.72 2.11
CA ALA A 174 4.22 -11.01 2.40
C ALA A 174 4.15 -11.83 1.11
N TYR A 175 4.79 -12.99 1.10
CA TYR A 175 4.80 -13.90 -0.03
C TYR A 175 3.98 -15.15 0.27
N LEU A 176 3.05 -15.48 -0.62
CA LEU A 176 2.19 -16.66 -0.58
C LEU A 176 2.63 -17.61 -1.69
N PRO A 177 3.55 -18.55 -1.42
CA PRO A 177 4.18 -19.36 -2.48
C PRO A 177 3.21 -20.31 -3.18
N LYS A 178 2.22 -20.85 -2.49
CA LYS A 178 1.20 -21.74 -3.09
C LYS A 178 0.31 -20.98 -4.07
N GLU A 179 -0.12 -19.79 -3.70
CA GLU A 179 -0.99 -18.92 -4.49
C GLU A 179 -0.20 -18.11 -5.53
N LYS A 180 1.15 -18.12 -5.44
CA LYS A 180 2.06 -17.29 -6.25
C LYS A 180 1.71 -15.80 -6.16
N MET A 181 1.42 -15.33 -4.94
CA MET A 181 1.05 -13.95 -4.65
C MET A 181 2.13 -13.26 -3.84
N LEU A 182 2.31 -11.96 -4.10
CA LEU A 182 3.22 -11.10 -3.37
C LEU A 182 2.49 -9.82 -2.98
N VAL A 183 2.48 -9.49 -1.68
CA VAL A 183 2.04 -8.20 -1.15
C VAL A 183 3.28 -7.37 -0.87
N THR A 184 3.39 -6.21 -1.51
CA THR A 184 4.64 -5.45 -1.56
C THR A 184 4.70 -4.25 -0.62
N GLY A 185 3.56 -3.82 -0.03
CA GLY A 185 3.51 -2.46 0.47
C GLY A 185 3.94 -1.47 -0.61
N ASP A 186 4.54 -0.36 -0.21
CA ASP A 186 4.92 0.72 -1.13
C ASP A 186 6.26 0.51 -1.87
N LEU A 187 6.86 -0.69 -1.73
CA LEU A 187 7.89 -1.08 -2.69
C LEU A 187 7.38 -1.02 -4.12
N CYS A 188 6.07 -1.25 -4.31
CA CYS A 188 5.40 -1.13 -5.59
C CYS A 188 3.99 -0.54 -5.42
N VAL A 189 3.63 0.40 -6.29
CA VAL A 189 2.27 0.94 -6.42
C VAL A 189 1.79 0.74 -7.87
N ASN A 190 0.47 0.75 -8.12
CA ASN A 190 -0.07 0.51 -9.45
C ASN A 190 -1.30 1.38 -9.72
N GLY A 191 -1.08 2.56 -10.30
CA GLY A 191 -2.18 3.46 -10.65
C GLY A 191 -2.70 4.32 -9.49
N ASN A 192 -1.85 4.60 -8.50
CA ASN A 192 -2.20 5.52 -7.43
C ASN A 192 -2.40 6.95 -7.99
N PRO A 193 -3.58 7.58 -7.82
CA PRO A 193 -3.85 8.93 -8.31
C PRO A 193 -2.97 10.00 -7.67
N TRP A 194 -2.46 9.77 -6.47
CA TRP A 194 -1.52 10.66 -5.77
C TRP A 194 -0.07 10.48 -6.24
N GLY A 195 0.17 9.53 -7.15
CA GLY A 195 1.48 9.21 -7.67
C GLY A 195 2.27 8.26 -6.79
N ASN A 196 3.53 8.06 -7.14
CA ASN A 196 4.43 7.18 -6.40
C ASN A 196 5.22 7.99 -5.37
N ASN A 197 5.11 7.61 -4.09
CA ASN A 197 5.88 8.24 -3.03
C ASN A 197 7.28 7.64 -2.94
N VAL A 198 8.23 8.22 -3.65
CA VAL A 198 9.66 7.86 -3.52
C VAL A 198 10.44 8.85 -2.62
N ALA A 199 9.72 9.70 -1.89
CA ALA A 199 10.31 10.80 -1.13
C ALA A 199 10.52 10.50 0.36
N ASP A 200 10.54 9.22 0.76
CA ASP A 200 10.84 8.89 2.14
C ASP A 200 12.29 9.27 2.49
N ARG A 201 12.46 9.82 3.69
CA ARG A 201 13.76 10.32 4.18
C ARG A 201 14.81 9.23 4.38
N ASN A 202 14.37 7.97 4.56
CA ASN A 202 15.22 6.81 4.77
C ASN A 202 15.34 5.93 3.53
N ALA A 203 14.76 6.36 2.39
CA ALA A 203 14.81 5.58 1.16
C ALA A 203 16.25 5.30 0.71
N ASP A 204 16.53 4.05 0.35
CA ASP A 204 17.74 3.61 -0.34
C ASP A 204 17.40 3.24 -1.77
N TYR A 205 17.55 4.20 -2.67
CA TYR A 205 17.10 4.05 -4.05
C TYR A 205 17.85 2.94 -4.82
N ASP A 206 19.16 2.81 -4.62
CA ASP A 206 19.94 1.77 -5.30
C ASP A 206 19.58 0.37 -4.80
N LYS A 207 19.36 0.24 -3.50
CA LYS A 207 18.89 -1.03 -2.94
C LYS A 207 17.45 -1.32 -3.36
N TRP A 208 16.59 -0.29 -3.44
CA TRP A 208 15.21 -0.44 -3.92
C TRP A 208 15.16 -1.02 -5.34
N LEU A 209 16.02 -0.54 -6.26
CA LEU A 209 16.13 -1.13 -7.60
C LEU A 209 16.49 -2.62 -7.53
N ARG A 210 17.49 -2.98 -6.70
CA ARG A 210 17.89 -4.39 -6.52
C ARG A 210 16.78 -5.24 -5.88
N VAL A 211 16.03 -4.69 -4.92
CA VAL A 211 14.87 -5.35 -4.32
C VAL A 211 13.81 -5.65 -5.37
N LEU A 212 13.47 -4.69 -6.22
CA LEU A 212 12.50 -4.89 -7.29
C LEU A 212 12.98 -5.94 -8.31
N ASP A 213 14.28 -5.96 -8.66
CA ASP A 213 14.87 -7.01 -9.51
C ASP A 213 14.77 -8.39 -8.84
N THR A 214 15.05 -8.48 -7.54
CA THR A 214 14.93 -9.71 -6.75
C THR A 214 13.48 -10.21 -6.73
N LEU A 215 12.53 -9.35 -6.39
CA LEU A 215 11.11 -9.70 -6.35
C LEU A 215 10.59 -10.14 -7.72
N ALA A 216 11.02 -9.47 -8.81
CA ALA A 216 10.64 -9.84 -10.16
C ALA A 216 11.22 -11.20 -10.63
N SER A 217 12.22 -11.74 -9.93
CA SER A 217 12.76 -13.08 -10.21
C SER A 217 12.00 -14.22 -9.54
N TRP A 218 11.08 -13.90 -8.61
CA TRP A 218 10.32 -14.93 -7.90
C TRP A 218 9.18 -15.48 -8.75
N ASN A 219 8.66 -16.67 -8.37
CA ASN A 219 7.52 -17.30 -9.04
C ASN A 219 6.21 -16.63 -8.60
N ILE A 220 5.93 -15.45 -9.16
CA ILE A 220 4.77 -14.62 -8.81
C ILE A 220 3.81 -14.56 -10.00
N LYS A 221 2.52 -14.75 -9.75
CA LYS A 221 1.42 -14.53 -10.69
C LYS A 221 0.68 -13.24 -10.41
N THR A 222 0.47 -12.93 -9.13
CA THR A 222 -0.29 -11.75 -8.69
C THR A 222 0.57 -10.90 -7.76
N VAL A 223 0.66 -9.61 -8.05
CA VAL A 223 1.23 -8.59 -7.17
C VAL A 223 0.10 -7.79 -6.57
N VAL A 224 0.07 -7.70 -5.24
CA VAL A 224 -0.81 -6.81 -4.48
C VAL A 224 0.06 -5.63 -4.05
N PRO A 225 -0.05 -4.49 -4.74
CA PRO A 225 0.74 -3.30 -4.42
C PRO A 225 0.20 -2.62 -3.16
N GLY A 226 0.98 -1.72 -2.55
CA GLY A 226 0.50 -0.90 -1.43
C GLY A 226 -0.71 -0.03 -1.82
N HIS A 227 -0.73 0.46 -3.06
CA HIS A 227 -1.80 1.29 -3.60
C HIS A 227 -2.15 0.92 -5.03
N GLY A 228 -3.43 1.14 -5.38
CA GLY A 228 -3.92 0.98 -6.74
C GLY A 228 -4.31 -0.46 -7.09
N GLU A 229 -4.40 -0.74 -8.37
CA GLU A 229 -4.98 -1.99 -8.88
C GLU A 229 -4.01 -3.18 -8.71
N LEU A 230 -4.56 -4.39 -8.62
CA LEU A 230 -3.77 -5.62 -8.68
C LEU A 230 -2.85 -5.64 -9.91
N GLY A 231 -1.68 -6.22 -9.74
CA GLY A 231 -0.67 -6.28 -10.78
C GLY A 231 -0.09 -7.68 -10.98
N THR A 232 0.97 -7.71 -11.78
CA THR A 232 1.77 -8.90 -12.07
C THR A 232 3.26 -8.55 -11.92
N ILE A 233 4.15 -9.47 -12.28
CA ILE A 233 5.60 -9.19 -12.35
C ILE A 233 5.89 -7.92 -13.19
N GLU A 234 5.10 -7.66 -14.24
CA GLU A 234 5.30 -6.46 -15.07
C GLU A 234 5.11 -5.17 -14.27
N THR A 235 4.24 -5.17 -13.25
CA THR A 235 4.09 -4.00 -12.36
C THR A 235 5.38 -3.71 -11.59
N LEU A 236 6.08 -4.74 -11.09
CA LEU A 236 7.40 -4.58 -10.45
C LEU A 236 8.45 -4.03 -11.43
N LYS A 237 8.47 -4.54 -12.65
CA LYS A 237 9.39 -4.07 -13.70
C LYS A 237 9.11 -2.61 -14.10
N HIS A 238 7.84 -2.23 -14.21
CA HIS A 238 7.45 -0.85 -14.50
C HIS A 238 7.83 0.10 -13.36
N GLN A 239 7.60 -0.29 -12.10
CA GLN A 239 8.04 0.47 -10.93
C GLN A 239 9.55 0.69 -10.95
N ARG A 240 10.30 -0.36 -11.21
CA ARG A 240 11.75 -0.33 -11.32
C ARG A 240 12.24 0.58 -12.45
N ALA A 241 11.63 0.48 -13.63
CA ALA A 241 11.98 1.31 -14.77
C ALA A 241 11.74 2.80 -14.52
N TYR A 242 10.60 3.13 -13.89
CA TYR A 242 10.28 4.50 -13.48
C TYR A 242 11.31 5.06 -12.49
N LEU A 243 11.63 4.30 -11.44
CA LEU A 243 12.60 4.73 -10.42
C LEU A 243 14.01 4.88 -11.03
N ALA A 244 14.45 3.91 -11.84
CA ALA A 244 15.76 3.94 -12.49
C ALA A 244 15.92 5.14 -13.43
N ASP A 245 14.86 5.45 -14.19
CA ASP A 245 14.84 6.60 -15.08
C ASP A 245 14.97 7.91 -14.32
N MET A 246 14.16 8.09 -13.28
CA MET A 246 14.23 9.29 -12.42
C MET A 246 15.62 9.46 -11.79
N LEU A 247 16.17 8.40 -11.21
CA LEU A 247 17.52 8.43 -10.61
C LEU A 247 18.59 8.80 -11.63
N THR A 248 18.53 8.22 -12.84
CA THR A 248 19.49 8.49 -13.92
C THR A 248 19.45 9.96 -14.31
N GLN A 249 18.27 10.52 -14.52
CA GLN A 249 18.13 11.92 -14.92
C GLN A 249 18.56 12.88 -13.79
N VAL A 250 18.20 12.61 -12.55
CA VAL A 250 18.62 13.44 -11.41
C VAL A 250 20.15 13.39 -11.24
N ARG A 251 20.78 12.21 -11.29
CA ARG A 251 22.25 12.06 -11.21
C ARG A 251 22.97 12.80 -12.33
N SER A 252 22.47 12.66 -13.56
CA SER A 252 23.04 13.39 -14.70
C SER A 252 22.95 14.90 -14.53
N GLY A 253 21.80 15.39 -14.09
CA GLY A 253 21.61 16.82 -13.85
C GLY A 253 22.50 17.37 -12.72
N ILE A 254 22.65 16.64 -11.61
CA ILE A 254 23.56 17.01 -10.53
C ILE A 254 25.02 17.10 -11.07
N LYS A 255 25.44 16.10 -11.86
CA LYS A 255 26.79 16.08 -12.47
C LYS A 255 26.99 17.25 -13.42
N SER A 256 25.95 17.72 -14.08
CA SER A 256 25.98 18.89 -14.97
C SER A 256 25.81 20.22 -14.24
N GLY A 257 25.81 20.24 -12.91
CA GLY A 257 25.71 21.45 -12.09
C GLY A 257 24.31 22.06 -11.99
N LYS A 258 23.27 21.35 -12.45
CA LYS A 258 21.89 21.85 -12.39
C LYS A 258 21.37 21.90 -10.96
N SER A 259 20.59 22.92 -10.69
CA SER A 259 19.86 23.08 -9.44
C SER A 259 18.68 22.12 -9.38
N LYS A 260 18.19 21.88 -8.18
CA LYS A 260 17.00 21.08 -7.90
C LYS A 260 15.77 21.56 -8.68
N GLU A 261 15.56 22.88 -8.75
CA GLU A 261 14.39 23.46 -9.41
C GLU A 261 14.50 23.42 -10.95
N GLU A 262 15.69 23.45 -11.52
CA GLU A 262 15.90 23.20 -12.94
C GLU A 262 15.53 21.75 -13.28
N LEU A 263 15.97 20.78 -12.47
CA LEU A 263 15.64 19.37 -12.69
C LEU A 263 14.14 19.10 -12.59
N VAL A 264 13.43 19.74 -11.65
CA VAL A 264 11.97 19.62 -11.55
C VAL A 264 11.26 20.11 -12.83
N LYS A 265 11.81 21.13 -13.51
CA LYS A 265 11.24 21.65 -14.77
C LYS A 265 11.57 20.80 -15.98
N GLU A 266 12.78 20.21 -16.01
CA GLU A 266 13.32 19.52 -17.20
C GLU A 266 13.04 18.03 -17.26
N ILE A 267 12.99 17.34 -16.09
CA ILE A 267 12.81 15.88 -16.06
C ILE A 267 11.41 15.51 -16.52
N ASP A 268 11.35 14.71 -17.57
CA ASP A 268 10.11 14.21 -18.14
C ASP A 268 9.99 12.68 -17.96
N LEU A 269 9.02 12.30 -17.13
CA LEU A 269 8.70 10.89 -16.85
C LEU A 269 7.37 10.42 -17.44
N ARG A 270 6.77 11.21 -18.38
CA ARG A 270 5.47 10.87 -18.99
C ARG A 270 5.49 9.57 -19.80
N ARG A 271 6.67 9.07 -20.17
CA ARG A 271 6.85 7.73 -20.76
C ARG A 271 6.48 6.59 -19.80
N HIS A 272 6.31 6.88 -18.49
CA HIS A 272 5.82 5.96 -17.48
C HIS A 272 4.37 6.31 -17.13
N PRO A 273 3.37 5.85 -17.91
CA PRO A 273 1.99 6.36 -17.85
C PRO A 273 1.27 6.07 -16.53
N VAL A 274 1.73 5.08 -15.77
CA VAL A 274 1.17 4.75 -14.46
C VAL A 274 1.67 5.69 -13.37
N TYR A 275 2.90 6.20 -13.47
CA TYR A 275 3.60 6.94 -12.40
C TYR A 275 3.87 8.40 -12.76
N GLY A 276 4.31 8.66 -13.97
CA GLY A 276 4.85 9.96 -14.40
C GLY A 276 3.81 11.04 -14.70
N LYS A 277 2.50 10.73 -14.60
CA LYS A 277 1.44 11.70 -14.91
C LYS A 277 1.21 12.72 -13.80
N ASN A 278 1.46 12.35 -12.54
CA ASN A 278 1.27 13.25 -11.40
C ASN A 278 2.50 14.15 -11.23
N LYS A 279 2.41 15.36 -11.77
CA LYS A 279 3.50 16.34 -11.73
C LYS A 279 3.91 16.75 -10.31
N VAL A 280 2.97 16.83 -9.38
CA VAL A 280 3.25 17.23 -7.99
C VAL A 280 4.05 16.15 -7.28
N SER A 281 3.63 14.89 -7.39
CA SER A 281 4.36 13.75 -6.83
C SER A 281 5.74 13.60 -7.48
N THR A 282 5.83 13.73 -8.79
CA THR A 282 7.10 13.67 -9.54
C THR A 282 8.06 14.77 -9.07
N ALA A 283 7.60 16.01 -8.95
CA ALA A 283 8.42 17.11 -8.46
C ALA A 283 8.92 16.90 -7.03
N ARG A 284 8.06 16.40 -6.13
CA ARG A 284 8.43 16.03 -4.76
C ARG A 284 9.51 14.95 -4.74
N SER A 285 9.35 13.92 -5.56
CA SER A 285 10.31 12.82 -5.68
C SER A 285 11.67 13.27 -6.21
N ILE A 286 11.68 14.10 -7.25
CA ILE A 286 12.92 14.67 -7.82
C ILE A 286 13.69 15.48 -6.74
N ARG A 287 12.97 16.33 -5.97
CA ARG A 287 13.59 17.10 -4.90
C ARG A 287 14.20 16.21 -3.81
N ALA A 288 13.46 15.19 -3.38
CA ALA A 288 13.92 14.27 -2.34
C ALA A 288 15.17 13.49 -2.80
N ILE A 289 15.16 12.97 -4.03
CA ILE A 289 16.30 12.27 -4.61
C ILE A 289 17.50 13.20 -4.74
N TYR A 290 17.29 14.43 -5.22
CA TYR A 290 18.35 15.42 -5.35
C TYR A 290 19.01 15.71 -4.00
N ASP A 291 18.21 15.98 -2.97
CA ASP A 291 18.71 16.29 -1.63
C ASP A 291 19.48 15.09 -1.06
N ARG A 292 18.99 13.87 -1.26
CA ARG A 292 19.63 12.64 -0.78
C ARG A 292 20.96 12.34 -1.47
N LEU A 293 21.09 12.65 -2.75
CA LEU A 293 22.31 12.39 -3.52
C LEU A 293 23.39 13.48 -3.36
N LYS A 294 23.04 14.63 -2.79
CA LYS A 294 23.97 15.73 -2.48
C LYS A 294 24.53 15.69 -1.06
N LEU A 295 23.98 14.84 -0.18
CA LEU A 295 24.51 14.58 1.16
C LEU A 295 25.73 13.65 1.09
#